data_e32952deb022185c939caae6796fad70
#
_entry.id   e32952deb022185c939caae6796fad70
#
_cell.length_a   1.000
_cell.length_b   1.000
_cell.length_c   1.000
_cell.angle_alpha   90.00
_cell.angle_beta   90.00
_cell.angle_gamma   90.00
#
_symmetry.space_group_name_H-M   'P 1'
#
loop_
_entity.id
_entity.type
_entity.pdbx_description
1 polymer ?
#
loop_
_entity_poly.entity_id
_entity_poly.type
_entity_poly.pdbx_seq_one_letter_code
_entity_poly.pdbx_strand_id
1 'polypeptide(L)'
;DYFYTGPASPIKQFTAKRLFAQLSEIKVLPIVSQLEFYNLTEGLCIIPHSTRQNININSLNSEHTLLLASFFSENNLEYIEYKIQDRPEEGYDSVTSFVKNFPDSLNYPRQVLSANSSTFQLISRLQNENIYTELKTLVILDTSNQSKVLSRDFTL
;
A
#
# COMPACT_ATOMS: atom_id res chain seq x y z
N ASP A 1 2.67 -13.16 -16.38
CA ASP A 1 1.48 -12.69 -17.11
C ASP A 1 0.24 -13.22 -16.42
N TYR A 2 -0.27 -12.49 -15.44
CA TYR A 2 -1.55 -12.83 -14.81
C TYR A 2 -2.67 -12.21 -15.64
N PHE A 3 -3.22 -12.99 -16.56
CA PHE A 3 -4.46 -12.63 -17.24
C PHE A 3 -5.63 -13.09 -16.39
N TYR A 4 -6.51 -12.18 -16.01
CA TYR A 4 -7.80 -12.55 -15.47
C TYR A 4 -8.64 -13.17 -16.59
N THR A 5 -8.80 -14.48 -16.56
CA THR A 5 -9.77 -15.22 -17.36
C THR A 5 -11.02 -15.42 -16.51
N GLY A 6 -11.83 -14.39 -16.37
CA GLY A 6 -13.17 -14.50 -15.74
C GLY A 6 -14.10 -15.41 -16.53
N PRO A 7 -15.22 -15.84 -15.93
CA PRO A 7 -16.24 -16.60 -16.63
C PRO A 7 -16.67 -15.83 -17.89
N ALA A 8 -16.88 -16.54 -18.99
CA ALA A 8 -17.17 -15.98 -20.31
C ALA A 8 -18.29 -14.93 -20.25
N SER A 9 -17.91 -13.67 -20.17
CA SER A 9 -18.84 -12.56 -20.35
C SER A 9 -19.13 -12.43 -21.85
N PRO A 10 -20.40 -12.23 -22.26
CA PRO A 10 -20.74 -11.99 -23.67
C PRO A 10 -20.12 -10.71 -24.22
N ILE A 11 -19.58 -9.84 -23.36
CA ILE A 11 -18.86 -8.63 -23.74
C ILE A 11 -17.36 -8.97 -23.72
N LYS A 12 -16.71 -8.93 -24.89
CA LYS A 12 -15.25 -9.02 -24.97
C LYS A 12 -14.62 -7.87 -24.20
N GLN A 13 -14.16 -8.14 -22.99
CA GLN A 13 -13.42 -7.16 -22.21
C GLN A 13 -11.97 -7.12 -22.72
N PHE A 14 -11.56 -6.00 -23.26
CA PHE A 14 -10.17 -5.77 -23.64
C PHE A 14 -9.41 -5.31 -22.39
N THR A 15 -8.43 -6.12 -21.98
CA THR A 15 -7.50 -5.68 -20.93
C THR A 15 -6.55 -4.62 -21.50
N ALA A 16 -6.29 -3.56 -20.75
CA ALA A 16 -5.37 -2.52 -21.17
C ALA A 16 -3.90 -3.00 -21.26
N LYS A 17 -3.61 -4.23 -20.84
CA LYS A 17 -2.25 -4.84 -20.81
C LYS A 17 -1.19 -3.92 -20.16
N ARG A 18 -1.60 -3.13 -19.18
CA ARG A 18 -0.76 -2.24 -18.40
C ARG A 18 -1.13 -2.32 -16.92
N LEU A 19 -0.23 -1.87 -16.07
CA LEU A 19 -0.51 -1.70 -14.64
C LEU A 19 -1.57 -0.61 -14.44
N PHE A 20 -2.33 -0.72 -13.36
CA PHE A 20 -3.23 0.34 -12.94
C PHE A 20 -2.44 1.64 -12.68
N ALA A 21 -2.96 2.75 -13.18
CA ALA A 21 -2.42 4.07 -12.94
C ALA A 21 -3.19 4.81 -11.83
N GLN A 22 -4.46 4.47 -11.66
CA GLN A 22 -5.35 5.09 -10.67
C GLN A 22 -6.21 4.03 -9.97
N LEU A 23 -6.56 4.29 -8.71
CA LEU A 23 -7.37 3.39 -7.90
C LEU A 23 -8.77 3.19 -8.48
N SER A 24 -9.33 4.24 -9.11
CA SER A 24 -10.64 4.19 -9.78
C SER A 24 -10.72 3.15 -10.92
N GLU A 25 -9.60 2.74 -11.49
CA GLU A 25 -9.57 1.70 -12.53
C GLU A 25 -9.99 0.32 -12.01
N ILE A 26 -9.90 0.08 -10.70
CA ILE A 26 -10.37 -1.16 -10.07
C ILE A 26 -11.89 -1.33 -10.25
N LYS A 27 -12.65 -0.23 -10.37
CA LYS A 27 -14.11 -0.27 -10.62
C LYS A 27 -14.50 -0.99 -11.91
N VAL A 28 -13.58 -1.09 -12.86
CA VAL A 28 -13.82 -1.75 -14.16
C VAL A 28 -13.75 -3.27 -14.02
N LEU A 29 -13.26 -3.79 -12.90
CA LEU A 29 -13.19 -5.22 -12.67
C LEU A 29 -14.60 -5.76 -12.37
N PRO A 30 -15.06 -6.77 -13.11
CA PRO A 30 -16.43 -7.29 -12.97
C PRO A 30 -16.72 -7.97 -11.63
N ILE A 31 -15.67 -8.27 -10.87
CA ILE A 31 -15.76 -8.88 -9.54
C ILE A 31 -15.86 -7.86 -8.41
N VAL A 32 -15.73 -6.56 -8.71
CA VAL A 32 -15.74 -5.50 -7.70
C VAL A 32 -17.05 -4.74 -7.79
N SER A 33 -17.94 -4.96 -6.84
CA SER A 33 -19.13 -4.13 -6.67
C SER A 33 -18.76 -2.74 -6.15
N GLN A 34 -19.69 -1.79 -6.23
CA GLN A 34 -19.47 -0.44 -5.74
C GLN A 34 -19.15 -0.42 -4.23
N LEU A 35 -19.84 -1.25 -3.43
CA LEU A 35 -19.61 -1.36 -1.99
C LEU A 35 -18.23 -1.95 -1.70
N GLU A 36 -17.85 -3.02 -2.40
CA GLU A 36 -16.53 -3.64 -2.27
C GLU A 36 -15.43 -2.69 -2.69
N PHE A 37 -15.67 -1.85 -3.73
CA PHE A 37 -14.71 -0.84 -4.13
C PHE A 37 -14.39 0.13 -2.98
N TYR A 38 -15.38 0.67 -2.29
CA TYR A 38 -15.14 1.58 -1.16
C TYR A 38 -14.38 0.90 -0.03
N ASN A 39 -14.77 -0.32 0.35
CA ASN A 39 -14.09 -1.07 1.40
C ASN A 39 -12.63 -1.40 1.04
N LEU A 40 -12.36 -1.75 -0.21
CA LEU A 40 -11.01 -2.03 -0.69
C LEU A 40 -10.14 -0.77 -0.75
N THR A 41 -10.71 0.38 -1.12
CA THR A 41 -9.93 1.59 -1.36
C THR A 41 -9.44 2.28 -0.09
N GLU A 42 -10.01 2.00 1.07
CA GLU A 42 -9.51 2.50 2.36
C GLU A 42 -8.10 1.98 2.69
N GLY A 43 -7.78 0.74 2.26
CA GLY A 43 -6.49 0.09 2.54
C GLY A 43 -5.55 -0.02 1.33
N LEU A 44 -5.96 0.45 0.15
CA LEU A 44 -5.19 0.29 -1.08
C LEU A 44 -4.67 1.62 -1.62
N CYS A 45 -3.43 1.60 -2.08
CA CYS A 45 -2.89 2.66 -2.94
C CYS A 45 -2.30 2.06 -4.21
N ILE A 46 -2.29 2.83 -5.28
CA ILE A 46 -1.64 2.44 -6.54
C ILE A 46 -0.43 3.33 -6.74
N ILE A 47 0.72 2.71 -6.91
CA ILE A 47 1.94 3.40 -7.34
C ILE A 47 2.07 3.17 -8.84
N PRO A 48 1.83 4.21 -9.68
CA PRO A 48 1.92 4.09 -11.12
C PRO A 48 3.31 3.56 -11.56
N HIS A 49 3.30 2.68 -12.55
CA HIS A 49 4.52 2.11 -13.14
C HIS A 49 5.39 1.25 -12.20
N SER A 50 4.91 0.90 -11.00
CA SER A 50 5.63 0.01 -10.09
C SER A 50 4.96 -1.36 -10.02
N THR A 51 5.77 -2.40 -10.17
CA THR A 51 5.36 -3.81 -9.94
C THR A 51 5.74 -4.29 -8.54
N ARG A 52 6.52 -3.49 -7.80
CA ARG A 52 7.00 -3.85 -6.46
C ARG A 52 6.68 -2.72 -5.50
N GLN A 53 6.02 -3.06 -4.42
CA GLN A 53 5.79 -2.18 -3.29
C GLN A 53 6.40 -2.84 -2.06
N ASN A 54 7.18 -2.09 -1.33
CA ASN A 54 7.71 -2.53 -0.06
C ASN A 54 6.93 -1.83 1.05
N ILE A 55 6.47 -2.62 2.01
CA ILE A 55 5.83 -2.11 3.21
C ILE A 55 6.93 -1.67 4.16
N ASN A 56 6.94 -0.40 4.51
CA ASN A 56 7.87 0.12 5.49
C ASN A 56 7.46 -0.30 6.90
N ILE A 57 8.27 -1.16 7.53
CA ILE A 57 8.04 -1.66 8.89
C ILE A 57 8.00 -0.54 9.92
N ASN A 58 8.69 0.57 9.67
CA ASN A 58 8.73 1.74 10.55
C ASN A 58 7.51 2.65 10.43
N SER A 59 6.66 2.45 9.41
CA SER A 59 5.40 3.18 9.23
C SER A 59 4.18 2.42 9.73
N LEU A 60 4.36 1.17 10.20
CA LEU A 60 3.26 0.35 10.66
C LEU A 60 2.71 0.88 11.99
N ASN A 61 1.39 0.78 12.15
CA ASN A 61 0.66 1.05 13.39
C ASN A 61 -0.33 -0.09 13.66
N SER A 62 -1.13 -0.01 14.72
CA SER A 62 -2.10 -1.05 15.09
C SER A 62 -3.13 -1.37 14.01
N GLU A 63 -3.48 -0.43 13.13
CA GLU A 63 -4.41 -0.66 12.02
C GLU A 63 -3.86 -1.66 10.99
N HIS A 64 -2.52 -1.83 10.95
CA HIS A 64 -1.83 -2.74 10.03
C HIS A 64 -1.61 -4.15 10.58
N THR A 65 -2.14 -4.46 11.76
CA THR A 65 -1.95 -5.77 12.44
C THR A 65 -2.37 -6.93 11.56
N LEU A 66 -3.57 -6.87 10.93
CA LEU A 66 -4.07 -7.91 10.03
C LEU A 66 -3.19 -8.05 8.77
N LEU A 67 -2.69 -6.95 8.24
CA LEU A 67 -1.78 -6.98 7.09
C LEU A 67 -0.49 -7.73 7.45
N LEU A 68 0.10 -7.44 8.59
CA LEU A 68 1.28 -8.17 9.06
C LEU A 68 1.00 -9.64 9.34
N ALA A 69 -0.14 -9.97 9.97
CA ALA A 69 -0.54 -11.33 10.25
C ALA A 69 -0.60 -12.19 8.99
N SER A 70 -0.97 -11.60 7.84
CA SER A 70 -1.00 -12.31 6.57
C SER A 70 0.38 -12.74 6.05
N PHE A 71 1.46 -12.14 6.53
CA PHE A 71 2.83 -12.48 6.13
C PHE A 71 3.54 -13.44 7.09
N PHE A 72 3.06 -13.53 8.31
CA PHE A 72 3.61 -14.41 9.32
C PHE A 72 2.61 -15.53 9.62
N SER A 73 3.11 -16.72 9.93
CA SER A 73 2.27 -17.84 10.38
C SER A 73 1.67 -17.60 11.78
N GLU A 74 1.98 -16.45 12.36
CA GLU A 74 1.51 -16.05 13.67
C GLU A 74 0.03 -15.63 13.61
N ASN A 75 -0.82 -16.37 14.29
CA ASN A 75 -2.26 -16.08 14.37
C ASN A 75 -2.64 -15.22 15.60
N ASN A 76 -1.66 -14.92 16.47
CA ASN A 76 -1.91 -14.10 17.65
C ASN A 76 -1.80 -12.61 17.26
N LEU A 77 -2.94 -12.02 16.96
CA LEU A 77 -3.02 -10.60 16.56
C LEU A 77 -2.56 -9.65 17.67
N GLU A 78 -2.83 -9.98 18.94
CA GLU A 78 -2.40 -9.16 20.08
C GLU A 78 -0.87 -9.14 20.19
N TYR A 79 -0.22 -10.26 19.90
CA TYR A 79 1.24 -10.32 19.87
C TYR A 79 1.83 -9.47 18.73
N ILE A 80 1.23 -9.54 17.56
CA ILE A 80 1.67 -8.73 16.41
C ILE A 80 1.48 -7.24 16.71
N GLU A 81 0.32 -6.87 17.24
CA GLU A 81 0.03 -5.48 17.63
C GLU A 81 1.03 -4.99 18.68
N TYR A 82 1.29 -5.77 19.70
CA TYR A 82 2.30 -5.47 20.72
C TYR A 82 3.67 -5.21 20.07
N LYS A 83 4.09 -6.06 19.12
CA LYS A 83 5.38 -5.90 18.43
C LYS A 83 5.46 -4.66 17.53
N ILE A 84 4.34 -4.23 16.95
CA ILE A 84 4.26 -2.96 16.24
C ILE A 84 4.44 -1.79 17.21
N GLN A 85 3.81 -1.85 18.38
CA GLN A 85 3.85 -0.80 19.39
C GLN A 85 5.19 -0.73 20.13
N ASP A 86 5.83 -1.90 20.36
CA ASP A 86 7.14 -2.04 21.01
C ASP A 86 8.31 -1.65 20.09
N ARG A 87 8.03 -0.95 19.00
CA ARG A 87 9.06 -0.45 18.08
C ARG A 87 10.00 0.52 18.79
N PRO A 88 11.32 0.41 18.58
CA PRO A 88 12.27 1.41 19.05
C PRO A 88 11.89 2.83 18.59
N GLU A 89 12.16 3.84 19.41
CA GLU A 89 11.85 5.23 19.09
C GLU A 89 12.55 5.68 17.79
N GLU A 90 13.75 5.21 17.55
CA GLU A 90 14.54 5.47 16.33
C GLU A 90 14.10 4.60 15.14
N GLY A 91 13.17 3.65 15.36
CA GLY A 91 12.76 2.66 14.37
C GLY A 91 13.72 1.47 14.27
N TYR A 92 13.42 0.55 13.36
CA TYR A 92 14.29 -0.59 13.04
C TYR A 92 15.26 -0.22 11.91
N ASP A 93 16.56 -0.49 12.10
CA ASP A 93 17.57 -0.27 11.07
C ASP A 93 17.41 -1.19 9.87
N SER A 94 16.84 -2.36 10.08
CA SER A 94 16.68 -3.38 9.04
C SER A 94 15.45 -4.26 9.24
N VAL A 95 14.97 -4.83 8.14
CA VAL A 95 13.90 -5.84 8.17
C VAL A 95 14.31 -7.04 9.02
N THR A 96 15.59 -7.43 9.01
CA THR A 96 16.11 -8.54 9.82
C THR A 96 15.95 -8.28 11.31
N SER A 97 16.20 -7.04 11.76
CA SER A 97 16.03 -6.67 13.17
C SER A 97 14.57 -6.75 13.60
N PHE A 98 13.66 -6.32 12.76
CA PHE A 98 12.22 -6.43 12.99
C PHE A 98 11.75 -7.88 13.06
N VAL A 99 12.13 -8.69 12.06
CA VAL A 99 11.65 -10.06 11.90
C VAL A 99 12.15 -10.99 13.01
N LYS A 100 13.32 -10.72 13.61
CA LYS A 100 13.81 -11.49 14.77
C LYS A 100 12.84 -11.48 15.96
N ASN A 101 11.92 -10.53 16.00
CA ASN A 101 10.90 -10.46 17.04
C ASN A 101 9.75 -11.46 16.83
N PHE A 102 9.68 -12.18 15.70
CA PHE A 102 8.64 -13.14 15.39
C PHE A 102 9.22 -14.55 15.36
N PRO A 103 8.70 -15.50 16.19
CA PRO A 103 9.30 -16.82 16.38
C PRO A 103 9.38 -17.67 15.10
N ASP A 104 8.40 -17.57 14.21
CA ASP A 104 8.31 -18.36 12.97
C ASP A 104 8.69 -17.59 11.71
N SER A 105 9.61 -16.64 11.85
CA SER A 105 9.96 -15.65 10.83
C SER A 105 10.71 -16.18 9.61
N LEU A 106 10.94 -17.49 9.50
CA LEU A 106 11.74 -18.06 8.40
C LEU A 106 11.06 -17.98 7.02
N ASN A 107 9.75 -17.81 6.98
CA ASN A 107 8.95 -17.88 5.74
C ASN A 107 8.35 -16.55 5.28
N TYR A 108 8.73 -15.42 5.87
CA TYR A 108 8.21 -14.13 5.43
C TYR A 108 8.73 -13.74 4.03
N PRO A 109 7.92 -13.08 3.22
CA PRO A 109 8.34 -12.63 1.89
C PRO A 109 9.31 -11.43 2.01
N ARG A 110 10.61 -11.71 2.09
CA ARG A 110 11.68 -10.71 2.25
C ARG A 110 11.60 -9.56 1.26
N GLN A 111 10.95 -9.79 0.12
CA GLN A 111 10.82 -8.79 -0.96
C GLN A 111 9.70 -7.77 -0.74
N VAL A 112 8.85 -7.98 0.27
CA VAL A 112 7.67 -7.14 0.54
C VAL A 112 7.93 -6.14 1.66
N LEU A 113 8.88 -6.41 2.56
CA LEU A 113 9.18 -5.54 3.70
C LEU A 113 10.42 -4.68 3.42
N SER A 114 10.44 -3.47 3.96
CA SER A 114 11.56 -2.53 3.94
C SER A 114 11.64 -1.76 5.25
N ALA A 115 12.82 -1.34 5.65
CA ALA A 115 13.00 -0.40 6.76
C ALA A 115 12.85 1.06 6.32
N ASN A 116 12.89 1.33 5.02
CA ASN A 116 12.82 2.67 4.45
C ASN A 116 11.70 2.78 3.42
N SER A 117 11.17 3.98 3.25
CA SER A 117 10.23 4.33 2.19
C SER A 117 10.95 5.06 1.05
N SER A 118 10.64 4.67 -0.18
CA SER A 118 11.02 5.42 -1.38
C SER A 118 9.82 6.16 -2.00
N THR A 119 8.61 5.88 -1.54
CA THR A 119 7.38 6.47 -2.07
C THR A 119 6.64 7.17 -0.96
N PHE A 120 6.22 8.41 -1.21
CA PHE A 120 5.57 9.28 -0.24
C PHE A 120 4.33 9.92 -0.85
N GLN A 121 3.26 10.02 -0.06
CA GLN A 121 2.11 10.82 -0.38
C GLN A 121 2.16 12.13 0.41
N LEU A 122 2.23 13.25 -0.30
CA LEU A 122 2.11 14.60 0.26
C LEU A 122 0.66 15.03 0.15
N ILE A 123 0.07 15.42 1.27
CA ILE A 123 -1.29 15.95 1.33
C ILE A 123 -1.20 17.42 1.70
N SER A 124 -1.53 18.28 0.75
CA SER A 124 -1.61 19.74 0.95
C SER A 124 -3.07 20.15 1.05
N ARG A 125 -3.45 20.79 2.16
CA ARG A 125 -4.81 21.22 2.42
C ARG A 125 -4.87 22.73 2.50
N LEU A 126 -5.80 23.30 1.74
CA LEU A 126 -6.17 24.70 1.83
C LEU A 126 -7.61 24.78 2.33
N GLN A 127 -7.81 25.48 3.43
CA GLN A 127 -9.13 25.72 4.02
C GLN A 127 -9.32 27.21 4.31
N ASN A 128 -10.44 27.74 3.84
CA ASN A 128 -10.97 29.05 4.20
C ASN A 128 -12.46 28.88 4.54
N GLU A 129 -13.13 29.89 5.04
CA GLU A 129 -14.53 29.83 5.49
C GLU A 129 -15.50 29.13 4.53
N ASN A 130 -15.29 29.26 3.22
CA ASN A 130 -16.16 28.72 2.17
C ASN A 130 -15.48 27.79 1.17
N ILE A 131 -14.18 27.54 1.32
CA ILE A 131 -13.39 26.75 0.36
C ILE A 131 -12.57 25.73 1.13
N TYR A 132 -12.72 24.47 0.72
CA TYR A 132 -11.83 23.39 1.11
C TYR A 132 -11.25 22.76 -0.15
N THR A 133 -9.94 22.70 -0.22
CA THR A 133 -9.25 22.05 -1.34
C THR A 133 -8.13 21.17 -0.79
N GLU A 134 -8.07 19.95 -1.27
CA GLU A 134 -7.00 19.00 -0.95
C GLU A 134 -6.26 18.59 -2.22
N LEU A 135 -4.93 18.71 -2.18
CA LEU A 135 -4.04 18.21 -3.21
C LEU A 135 -3.24 17.02 -2.65
N LYS A 136 -3.43 15.85 -3.24
CA LYS A 136 -2.61 14.66 -2.99
C LYS A 136 -1.54 14.54 -4.07
N THR A 137 -0.28 14.57 -3.66
CA THR A 137 0.86 14.40 -4.56
C THR A 137 1.62 13.15 -4.21
N LEU A 138 1.73 12.20 -5.14
CA LEU A 138 2.53 11.00 -4.97
C LEU A 138 3.96 11.28 -5.51
N VAL A 139 4.93 11.09 -4.65
CA VAL A 139 6.36 11.36 -4.92
C VAL A 139 7.16 10.09 -4.71
N ILE A 140 8.08 9.79 -5.62
CA ILE A 140 9.09 8.75 -5.44
C ILE A 140 10.47 9.39 -5.30
N LEU A 141 11.30 8.82 -4.42
CA LEU A 141 12.73 9.10 -4.34
C LEU A 141 13.48 8.00 -5.11
N ASP A 142 14.35 8.40 -6.00
CA ASP A 142 15.24 7.47 -6.68
C ASP A 142 16.48 7.12 -5.81
N THR A 143 17.33 6.26 -6.32
CA THR A 143 18.57 5.83 -5.64
C THR A 143 19.58 6.95 -5.41
N SER A 144 19.43 8.07 -6.11
CA SER A 144 20.24 9.29 -5.95
C SER A 144 19.57 10.33 -5.04
N ASN A 145 18.50 9.97 -4.34
CA ASN A 145 17.67 10.85 -3.53
C ASN A 145 17.03 12.01 -4.30
N GLN A 146 16.89 11.88 -5.61
CA GLN A 146 16.15 12.84 -6.41
C GLN A 146 14.66 12.52 -6.36
N SER A 147 13.84 13.54 -6.12
CA SER A 147 12.40 13.38 -6.06
C SER A 147 11.76 13.50 -7.44
N LYS A 148 10.82 12.59 -7.72
CA LYS A 148 10.00 12.64 -8.94
C LYS A 148 8.53 12.55 -8.56
N VAL A 149 7.72 13.46 -9.07
CA VAL A 149 6.26 13.41 -8.93
C VAL A 149 5.70 12.37 -9.89
N LEU A 150 4.91 11.44 -9.36
CA LEU A 150 4.24 10.40 -10.14
C LEU A 150 2.81 10.78 -10.51
N SER A 151 2.06 11.37 -9.56
CA SER A 151 0.69 11.83 -9.78
C SER A 151 0.34 13.03 -8.90
N ARG A 152 -0.69 13.76 -9.31
CA ARG A 152 -1.35 14.79 -8.52
C ARG A 152 -2.85 14.68 -8.70
N ASP A 153 -3.57 14.60 -7.58
CA ASP A 153 -5.02 14.51 -7.56
C ASP A 153 -5.58 15.65 -6.71
N PHE A 154 -6.54 16.39 -7.29
CA PHE A 154 -7.24 17.47 -6.62
C PHE A 154 -8.62 17.00 -6.18
N THR A 155 -8.97 17.33 -4.94
CA THR A 155 -10.33 17.20 -4.42
C THR A 155 -10.84 18.61 -4.08
N LEU A 156 -11.94 18.99 -4.68
CA LEU A 156 -12.66 20.25 -4.44
C LEU A 156 -13.82 20.01 -3.49
#